data_8ae114b88f64567a785c600c66f4dd0f
#
_entry.id   8ae114b88f64567a785c600c66f4dd0f
#
_cell.length_a   1.000
_cell.length_b   1.000
_cell.length_c   1.000
_cell.angle_alpha   90.00
_cell.angle_beta   90.00
_cell.angle_gamma   90.00
#
_symmetry.space_group_name_H-M   'P 1'
#
loop_
_entity.id
_entity.type
_entity.pdbx_description
1 polymer ?
#
loop_
_entity_poly.entity_id
_entity_poly.type
_entity_poly.pdbx_seq_one_letter_code
_entity_poly.pdbx_strand_id
1 'polypeptide(L)'
;MGLETLMVPFDTDVLVVGAGPAGLLIAGDLAARGVSCTIVERDPRRSTLNQAFPLHARTLEQLDARDVADELIDTGTIVEEIRLFDGLDLDLSRLPSRFPFLLCTPRHNAERVLEERATRLGAEIVRGAETVGLSQDAAGVDVDVCVDGTVRTWRARFVVGADDLRSVVRDALGVPFPGRSTVQSVMQADVRLEAPPERELILVANDEGFSFVSSHGDGWYQVITWDRRRQLPDSARLSIHEVSEATRRVTGSDFGMHDARHLSRSHSDERQVLRYRVGRVFLAAETAYVHSLACGQGMNTGLQDAANLGWKLGAGVQGWAPDGLLDTYHTERYPVGRRALRLNGILLAVAMGSTRRSRAARSMLPAVVGRVRPLGRRLAGALSGLGISYPALPGAHRLAGQRAPDIHLTGEPIRLYEALRAGHFVLLAPTGDPAEAAGAPYGERVVHAVPASADLPVLLIRPDGYIACAIDERNPVSLEVALRAALAAWCTAHPSVASTTKPG
;
A
#
# COMPACT_ATOMS: atom_id res chain seq x y z
N MET A 1 -33.44 8.52 37.23
CA MET A 1 -32.24 9.38 37.30
C MET A 1 -31.23 8.75 36.32
N GLY A 2 -31.30 9.21 35.06
CA GLY A 2 -30.45 8.68 33.97
C GLY A 2 -29.02 9.14 34.20
N LEU A 3 -28.09 8.20 34.16
CA LEU A 3 -26.68 8.49 34.02
C LEU A 3 -26.49 9.07 32.63
N GLU A 4 -26.48 10.40 32.47
CA GLU A 4 -25.88 11.05 31.34
C GLU A 4 -24.39 10.65 31.36
N THR A 5 -24.02 9.76 30.48
CA THR A 5 -22.62 9.46 30.20
C THR A 5 -22.01 10.76 29.71
N LEU A 6 -21.22 11.42 30.55
CA LEU A 6 -20.41 12.57 30.17
C LEU A 6 -19.55 12.11 29.00
N MET A 7 -19.90 12.53 27.77
CA MET A 7 -19.08 12.28 26.60
C MET A 7 -17.77 13.07 26.75
N VAL A 8 -16.69 12.37 27.02
CA VAL A 8 -15.36 12.96 26.96
C VAL A 8 -15.13 13.39 25.50
N PRO A 9 -14.85 14.68 25.23
CA PRO A 9 -14.60 15.13 23.85
C PRO A 9 -13.41 14.40 23.27
N PHE A 10 -13.44 14.13 21.98
CA PHE A 10 -12.30 13.60 21.24
C PHE A 10 -11.35 14.73 20.89
N ASP A 11 -10.03 14.51 21.03
CA ASP A 11 -8.99 15.43 20.58
C ASP A 11 -8.88 15.41 19.04
N THR A 12 -9.13 14.23 18.45
CA THR A 12 -9.15 14.00 17.01
C THR A 12 -10.12 12.84 16.67
N ASP A 13 -10.66 12.79 15.46
CA ASP A 13 -11.48 11.64 15.04
C ASP A 13 -10.61 10.39 14.85
N VAL A 14 -9.46 10.54 14.20
CA VAL A 14 -8.51 9.44 13.96
C VAL A 14 -7.11 9.86 14.36
N LEU A 15 -6.49 9.08 15.22
CA LEU A 15 -5.07 9.23 15.54
C LEU A 15 -4.28 8.16 14.79
N VAL A 16 -3.25 8.59 14.06
CA VAL A 16 -2.34 7.70 13.33
C VAL A 16 -0.98 7.70 14.04
N VAL A 17 -0.49 6.52 14.39
CA VAL A 17 0.83 6.36 15.00
C VAL A 17 1.83 5.99 13.92
N GLY A 18 2.74 6.92 13.62
CA GLY A 18 3.79 6.80 12.61
C GLY A 18 3.55 7.64 11.36
N ALA A 19 4.50 8.52 11.03
CA ALA A 19 4.52 9.37 9.83
C ALA A 19 5.28 8.73 8.65
N GLY A 20 5.28 7.40 8.54
CA GLY A 20 5.73 6.70 7.35
C GLY A 20 4.75 6.84 6.18
N PRO A 21 5.09 6.34 4.97
CA PRO A 21 4.26 6.52 3.77
C PRO A 21 2.80 6.06 3.94
N ALA A 22 2.56 4.95 4.64
CA ALA A 22 1.20 4.45 4.88
C ALA A 22 0.40 5.36 5.83
N GLY A 23 1.01 5.81 6.93
CA GLY A 23 0.36 6.73 7.88
C GLY A 23 0.02 8.07 7.23
N LEU A 24 0.95 8.63 6.46
CA LEU A 24 0.75 9.88 5.72
C LEU A 24 -0.35 9.77 4.66
N LEU A 25 -0.43 8.65 3.95
CA LEU A 25 -1.48 8.41 2.97
C LEU A 25 -2.86 8.32 3.64
N ILE A 26 -2.98 7.57 4.75
CA ILE A 26 -4.22 7.46 5.51
C ILE A 26 -4.68 8.83 6.00
N ALA A 27 -3.77 9.60 6.61
CA ALA A 27 -4.10 10.92 7.13
C ALA A 27 -4.54 11.88 6.04
N GLY A 28 -3.85 11.91 4.90
CA GLY A 28 -4.26 12.70 3.75
C GLY A 28 -5.62 12.28 3.19
N ASP A 29 -5.94 10.99 3.17
CA ASP A 29 -7.24 10.47 2.71
C ASP A 29 -8.39 10.81 3.68
N LEU A 30 -8.12 10.83 4.97
CA LEU A 30 -9.07 11.24 6.01
C LEU A 30 -9.32 12.76 5.94
N ALA A 31 -8.25 13.55 5.90
CA ALA A 31 -8.34 15.01 5.81
C ALA A 31 -9.06 15.47 4.54
N ALA A 32 -8.81 14.81 3.39
CA ALA A 32 -9.54 15.05 2.14
C ALA A 32 -11.07 14.87 2.26
N ARG A 33 -11.53 14.13 3.28
CA ARG A 33 -12.95 13.89 3.59
C ARG A 33 -13.47 14.76 4.73
N GLY A 34 -12.67 15.73 5.20
CA GLY A 34 -13.06 16.57 6.33
C GLY A 34 -13.09 15.83 7.67
N VAL A 35 -12.38 14.70 7.79
CA VAL A 35 -12.20 13.97 9.05
C VAL A 35 -10.97 14.51 9.75
N SER A 36 -11.10 14.90 11.03
CA SER A 36 -9.94 15.36 11.80
C SER A 36 -8.99 14.20 12.04
N CYS A 37 -7.72 14.42 11.65
CA CYS A 37 -6.69 13.38 11.73
C CYS A 37 -5.39 13.99 12.25
N THR A 38 -4.86 13.37 13.31
CA THR A 38 -3.57 13.73 13.87
C THR A 38 -2.61 12.55 13.74
N ILE A 39 -1.41 12.81 13.22
CA ILE A 39 -0.30 11.84 13.20
C ILE A 39 0.63 12.16 14.37
N VAL A 40 0.98 11.14 15.15
CA VAL A 40 2.06 11.20 16.14
C VAL A 40 3.27 10.44 15.61
N GLU A 41 4.42 11.11 15.62
CA GLU A 41 5.69 10.56 15.09
C GLU A 41 6.82 10.78 16.11
N ARG A 42 7.48 9.68 16.49
CA ARG A 42 8.57 9.73 17.49
C ARG A 42 9.78 10.51 17.00
N ASP A 43 10.09 10.44 15.70
CA ASP A 43 11.25 11.13 15.15
C ASP A 43 10.96 12.63 15.02
N PRO A 44 11.81 13.51 15.60
CA PRO A 44 11.56 14.96 15.58
C PRO A 44 11.78 15.58 14.20
N ARG A 45 12.42 14.86 13.29
CA ARG A 45 12.71 15.30 11.92
C ARG A 45 12.22 14.28 10.89
N ARG A 46 11.98 14.74 9.68
CA ARG A 46 11.74 13.84 8.54
C ARG A 46 12.92 12.89 8.37
N SER A 47 12.64 11.65 8.05
CA SER A 47 13.67 10.68 7.71
C SER A 47 14.45 11.17 6.48
N THR A 48 15.77 11.11 6.58
CA THR A 48 16.69 11.32 5.46
C THR A 48 17.23 10.00 4.91
N LEU A 49 16.68 8.88 5.36
CA LEU A 49 17.10 7.56 4.91
C LEU A 49 16.70 7.37 3.45
N ASN A 50 17.71 7.17 2.63
CA ASN A 50 17.56 6.99 1.19
C ASN A 50 17.35 5.52 0.80
N GLN A 51 16.65 4.75 1.62
CA GLN A 51 16.26 3.42 1.21
C GLN A 51 15.34 3.53 0.00
N ALA A 52 15.89 3.29 -1.20
CA ALA A 52 15.09 3.26 -2.40
C ALA A 52 14.36 1.93 -2.49
N PHE A 53 13.06 2.01 -2.61
CA PHE A 53 12.26 0.86 -3.02
C PHE A 53 11.54 1.22 -4.30
N PRO A 54 11.52 0.31 -5.29
CA PRO A 54 10.75 0.56 -6.48
C PRO A 54 9.26 0.64 -6.13
N LEU A 55 8.61 1.71 -6.57
CA LEU A 55 7.17 1.83 -6.56
C LEU A 55 6.59 1.09 -7.76
N HIS A 56 5.61 0.26 -7.51
CA HIS A 56 4.99 -0.59 -8.51
C HIS A 56 3.79 0.08 -9.18
N ALA A 57 3.41 -0.39 -10.36
CA ALA A 57 2.31 0.16 -11.15
C ALA A 57 1.02 0.37 -10.34
N ARG A 58 0.60 -0.62 -9.52
CA ARG A 58 -0.62 -0.47 -8.70
C ARG A 58 -0.49 0.63 -7.64
N THR A 59 0.68 0.80 -7.07
CA THR A 59 0.93 1.86 -6.10
C THR A 59 0.87 3.24 -6.77
N LEU A 60 1.47 3.37 -7.96
CA LEU A 60 1.39 4.59 -8.75
C LEU A 60 -0.05 4.93 -9.15
N GLU A 61 -0.88 3.94 -9.48
CA GLU A 61 -2.32 4.15 -9.68
C GLU A 61 -3.02 4.67 -8.42
N GLN A 62 -2.66 4.15 -7.23
CA GLN A 62 -3.22 4.68 -5.98
C GLN A 62 -2.78 6.13 -5.72
N LEU A 63 -1.57 6.49 -6.12
CA LEU A 63 -1.06 7.85 -6.01
C LEU A 63 -1.67 8.79 -7.07
N ASP A 64 -1.97 8.28 -8.29
CA ASP A 64 -2.69 9.02 -9.34
C ASP A 64 -4.13 9.37 -8.91
N ALA A 65 -4.83 8.42 -8.28
CA ALA A 65 -6.13 8.68 -7.66
C ALA A 65 -6.08 9.70 -6.50
N ARG A 66 -4.92 10.24 -6.17
CA ARG A 66 -4.67 11.25 -5.13
C ARG A 66 -3.95 12.49 -5.66
N ASP A 67 -3.76 12.54 -6.98
CA ASP A 67 -3.10 13.64 -7.69
C ASP A 67 -1.65 13.90 -7.24
N VAL A 68 -0.91 12.84 -6.94
CA VAL A 68 0.50 12.94 -6.48
C VAL A 68 1.45 12.00 -7.23
N ALA A 69 0.97 11.25 -8.22
CA ALA A 69 1.82 10.30 -8.93
C ALA A 69 2.84 11.00 -9.84
N ASP A 70 2.42 12.01 -10.60
CA ASP A 70 3.27 12.68 -11.57
C ASP A 70 4.40 13.45 -10.85
N GLU A 71 4.09 14.19 -9.76
CA GLU A 71 5.10 14.84 -8.92
C GLU A 71 6.16 13.85 -8.41
N LEU A 72 5.73 12.65 -8.02
CA LEU A 72 6.66 11.65 -7.50
C LEU A 72 7.50 11.02 -8.60
N ILE A 73 6.95 10.83 -9.81
CA ILE A 73 7.67 10.30 -10.98
C ILE A 73 8.85 11.21 -11.34
N ASP A 74 8.67 12.52 -11.25
CA ASP A 74 9.73 13.51 -11.54
C ASP A 74 10.92 13.42 -10.56
N THR A 75 10.79 12.67 -9.46
CA THR A 75 11.85 12.53 -8.45
C THR A 75 12.71 11.28 -8.59
N GLY A 76 12.46 10.43 -9.58
CA GLY A 76 13.12 9.13 -9.66
C GLY A 76 13.38 8.64 -11.08
N THR A 77 13.82 7.39 -11.19
CA THR A 77 14.13 6.72 -12.44
C THR A 77 13.09 5.70 -12.81
N ILE A 78 12.61 5.75 -14.05
CA ILE A 78 11.67 4.78 -14.63
C ILE A 78 12.44 3.53 -15.06
N VAL A 79 11.94 2.35 -14.66
CA VAL A 79 12.49 1.05 -14.99
C VAL A 79 11.41 0.19 -15.67
N GLU A 80 11.49 0.02 -16.98
CA GLU A 80 10.54 -0.76 -17.77
C GLU A 80 10.91 -2.24 -17.87
N GLU A 81 12.16 -2.57 -17.62
CA GLU A 81 12.67 -3.96 -17.67
C GLU A 81 13.45 -4.29 -16.40
N ILE A 82 13.14 -5.42 -15.79
CA ILE A 82 13.89 -5.93 -14.63
C ILE A 82 14.53 -7.26 -14.95
N ARG A 83 15.78 -7.44 -14.53
CA ARG A 83 16.48 -8.72 -14.62
C ARG A 83 16.53 -9.40 -13.25
N LEU A 84 15.94 -10.58 -13.18
CA LEU A 84 15.94 -11.43 -12.00
C LEU A 84 16.76 -12.69 -12.27
N PHE A 85 17.56 -13.12 -11.28
CA PHE A 85 18.24 -14.44 -11.29
C PHE A 85 19.04 -14.73 -12.54
N ASP A 86 19.86 -13.78 -12.99
CA ASP A 86 20.84 -13.99 -14.08
C ASP A 86 20.23 -14.51 -15.40
N GLY A 87 19.10 -13.98 -15.80
CA GLY A 87 18.51 -14.30 -17.11
C GLY A 87 17.01 -14.27 -17.22
N LEU A 88 16.27 -14.02 -16.15
CA LEU A 88 14.84 -13.79 -16.20
C LEU A 88 14.57 -12.29 -16.44
N ASP A 89 14.41 -11.91 -17.69
CA ASP A 89 13.99 -10.57 -18.07
C ASP A 89 12.47 -10.48 -18.03
N LEU A 90 11.95 -9.53 -17.26
CA LEU A 90 10.54 -9.19 -17.18
C LEU A 90 10.32 -7.83 -17.83
N ASP A 91 9.63 -7.81 -18.95
CA ASP A 91 9.15 -6.63 -19.64
C ASP A 91 7.86 -6.13 -18.96
N LEU A 92 7.95 -4.95 -18.34
CA LEU A 92 6.84 -4.29 -17.66
C LEU A 92 6.10 -3.32 -18.59
N SER A 93 6.67 -2.94 -19.74
CA SER A 93 6.09 -1.97 -20.69
C SER A 93 4.70 -2.38 -21.22
N ARG A 94 4.35 -3.66 -21.04
CA ARG A 94 3.06 -4.25 -21.46
C ARG A 94 2.05 -4.40 -20.34
N LEU A 95 2.31 -3.84 -19.17
CA LEU A 95 1.34 -3.86 -18.08
C LEU A 95 0.11 -3.02 -18.47
N PRO A 96 -1.11 -3.49 -18.18
CA PRO A 96 -2.34 -2.76 -18.48
C PRO A 96 -2.57 -1.65 -17.44
N SER A 97 -1.72 -0.63 -17.46
CA SER A 97 -1.72 0.51 -16.54
C SER A 97 -1.17 1.74 -17.24
N ARG A 98 -1.53 2.94 -16.76
CA ARG A 98 -0.86 4.20 -17.13
C ARG A 98 0.64 4.17 -16.77
N PHE A 99 1.02 3.33 -15.79
CA PHE A 99 2.37 3.22 -15.24
C PHE A 99 2.96 1.82 -15.53
N PRO A 100 3.30 1.51 -16.80
CA PRO A 100 3.80 0.19 -17.17
C PRO A 100 5.31 0.05 -16.84
N PHE A 101 5.72 0.43 -15.63
CA PHE A 101 7.09 0.47 -15.15
C PHE A 101 7.18 0.36 -13.63
N LEU A 102 8.38 0.28 -13.10
CA LEU A 102 8.71 0.57 -11.72
C LEU A 102 9.31 1.98 -11.63
N LEU A 103 8.97 2.72 -10.60
CA LEU A 103 9.63 3.98 -10.27
C LEU A 103 10.63 3.74 -9.13
N CYS A 104 11.92 3.85 -9.42
CA CYS A 104 12.97 3.83 -8.41
C CYS A 104 13.21 5.25 -7.90
N THR A 105 12.78 5.54 -6.68
CA THR A 105 12.97 6.83 -6.02
C THR A 105 13.29 6.63 -4.55
N PRO A 106 14.09 7.51 -3.91
CA PRO A 106 14.31 7.48 -2.47
C PRO A 106 13.01 7.55 -1.68
N ARG A 107 12.90 6.77 -0.61
CA ARG A 107 11.71 6.72 0.25
C ARG A 107 11.29 8.10 0.77
N HIS A 108 12.25 8.95 1.12
CA HIS A 108 11.96 10.29 1.63
C HIS A 108 11.22 11.19 0.63
N ASN A 109 11.35 10.94 -0.69
CA ASN A 109 10.56 11.65 -1.71
C ASN A 109 9.08 11.28 -1.62
N ALA A 110 8.77 9.99 -1.46
CA ALA A 110 7.40 9.56 -1.25
C ALA A 110 6.83 10.10 0.07
N GLU A 111 7.61 10.09 1.16
CA GLU A 111 7.22 10.68 2.43
C GLU A 111 6.97 12.18 2.31
N ARG A 112 7.85 12.95 1.61
CA ARG A 112 7.69 14.37 1.39
C ARG A 112 6.38 14.69 0.65
N VAL A 113 6.15 14.06 -0.49
CA VAL A 113 4.96 14.30 -1.32
C VAL A 113 3.66 13.97 -0.56
N LEU A 114 3.65 12.85 0.17
CA LEU A 114 2.49 12.44 0.97
C LEU A 114 2.28 13.35 2.19
N GLU A 115 3.33 13.80 2.85
CA GLU A 115 3.25 14.73 3.98
C GLU A 115 2.74 16.10 3.53
N GLU A 116 3.26 16.64 2.43
CA GLU A 116 2.81 17.90 1.85
C GLU A 116 1.32 17.83 1.46
N ARG A 117 0.89 16.71 0.86
CA ARG A 117 -0.53 16.49 0.58
C ARG A 117 -1.37 16.42 1.87
N ALA A 118 -0.96 15.63 2.86
CA ALA A 118 -1.70 15.45 4.10
C ALA A 118 -1.87 16.78 4.85
N THR A 119 -0.78 17.55 4.99
CA THR A 119 -0.79 18.87 5.65
C THR A 119 -1.63 19.89 4.88
N ARG A 120 -1.50 19.95 3.56
CA ARG A 120 -2.32 20.86 2.71
C ARG A 120 -3.82 20.58 2.86
N LEU A 121 -4.20 19.34 3.08
CA LEU A 121 -5.59 18.91 3.28
C LEU A 121 -6.08 19.07 4.74
N GLY A 122 -5.20 19.45 5.67
CA GLY A 122 -5.55 19.76 7.05
C GLY A 122 -5.26 18.65 8.08
N ALA A 123 -4.49 17.63 7.72
CA ALA A 123 -3.99 16.69 8.71
C ALA A 123 -2.91 17.35 9.60
N GLU A 124 -2.96 17.09 10.90
CA GLU A 124 -1.97 17.55 11.85
C GLU A 124 -0.86 16.51 12.04
N ILE A 125 0.40 16.95 12.10
CA ILE A 125 1.55 16.06 12.31
C ILE A 125 2.36 16.56 13.50
N VAL A 126 2.38 15.78 14.57
CA VAL A 126 3.13 16.06 15.80
C VAL A 126 4.37 15.19 15.82
N ARG A 127 5.54 15.81 15.61
CA ARG A 127 6.84 15.14 15.62
C ARG A 127 7.51 15.24 16.98
N GLY A 128 8.43 14.32 17.27
CA GLY A 128 9.03 14.18 18.62
C GLY A 128 8.01 13.67 19.66
N ALA A 129 6.95 13.03 19.19
CA ALA A 129 5.82 12.53 19.94
C ALA A 129 5.82 10.99 19.92
N GLU A 130 6.28 10.37 20.99
CA GLU A 130 6.40 8.91 21.09
C GLU A 130 5.16 8.32 21.75
N THR A 131 4.47 7.42 21.06
CA THR A 131 3.41 6.62 21.68
C THR A 131 4.01 5.62 22.65
N VAL A 132 3.53 5.65 23.91
CA VAL A 132 4.05 4.79 24.99
C VAL A 132 3.01 3.77 25.46
N GLY A 133 1.74 3.95 25.11
CA GLY A 133 0.67 3.04 25.47
C GLY A 133 -0.65 3.41 24.82
N LEU A 134 -1.61 2.50 24.89
CA LEU A 134 -2.99 2.75 24.52
C LEU A 134 -3.98 1.84 25.27
N SER A 135 -5.19 2.34 25.44
CA SER A 135 -6.34 1.56 25.91
C SER A 135 -7.58 1.95 25.10
N GLN A 136 -8.60 1.09 25.06
CA GLN A 136 -9.84 1.39 24.34
C GLN A 136 -11.07 0.96 25.10
N ASP A 137 -12.17 1.68 24.85
CA ASP A 137 -13.51 1.35 25.32
C ASP A 137 -14.53 1.29 24.17
N ALA A 138 -15.81 1.23 24.47
CA ALA A 138 -16.88 1.20 23.47
C ALA A 138 -16.98 2.51 22.66
N ALA A 139 -16.53 3.65 23.21
CA ALA A 139 -16.66 4.97 22.59
C ALA A 139 -15.41 5.38 21.81
N GLY A 140 -14.20 5.06 22.31
CA GLY A 140 -12.96 5.55 21.71
C GLY A 140 -11.72 4.80 22.18
N VAL A 141 -10.57 5.39 21.85
CA VAL A 141 -9.23 4.91 22.20
C VAL A 141 -8.47 6.04 22.87
N ASP A 142 -7.90 5.76 24.02
CA ASP A 142 -6.96 6.64 24.73
C ASP A 142 -5.55 6.22 24.35
N VAL A 143 -4.75 7.16 23.89
CA VAL A 143 -3.36 6.96 23.47
C VAL A 143 -2.45 7.81 24.33
N ASP A 144 -1.53 7.19 25.03
CA ASP A 144 -0.53 7.87 25.83
C ASP A 144 0.68 8.25 24.95
N VAL A 145 0.93 9.55 24.84
CA VAL A 145 1.96 10.13 23.98
C VAL A 145 2.93 10.93 24.82
N CYS A 146 4.22 10.61 24.73
CA CYS A 146 5.31 11.32 25.38
C CYS A 146 5.84 12.40 24.43
N VAL A 147 5.75 13.65 24.85
CA VAL A 147 6.34 14.81 24.16
C VAL A 147 7.23 15.55 25.13
N ASP A 148 8.48 15.76 24.79
CA ASP A 148 9.48 16.43 25.65
C ASP A 148 9.56 15.84 27.08
N GLY A 149 9.45 14.52 27.19
CA GLY A 149 9.47 13.80 28.47
C GLY A 149 8.18 13.86 29.30
N THR A 150 7.14 14.51 28.79
CA THR A 150 5.84 14.61 29.45
C THR A 150 4.83 13.72 28.73
N VAL A 151 4.21 12.79 29.45
CA VAL A 151 3.14 11.94 28.92
C VAL A 151 1.81 12.66 29.00
N ARG A 152 1.09 12.66 27.88
CA ARG A 152 -0.28 13.15 27.76
C ARG A 152 -1.16 12.10 27.11
N THR A 153 -2.37 11.93 27.58
CA THR A 153 -3.36 11.03 26.96
C THR A 153 -4.18 11.81 25.94
N TRP A 154 -4.25 11.30 24.73
CA TRP A 154 -5.07 11.80 23.63
C TRP A 154 -6.19 10.84 23.36
N ARG A 155 -7.41 11.35 23.19
CA ARG A 155 -8.58 10.53 22.92
C ARG A 155 -9.00 10.64 21.45
N ALA A 156 -9.15 9.48 20.79
CA ALA A 156 -9.59 9.39 19.39
C ALA A 156 -10.75 8.40 19.24
N ARG A 157 -11.56 8.56 18.19
CA ARG A 157 -12.62 7.57 17.87
C ARG A 157 -12.03 6.29 17.34
N PHE A 158 -10.95 6.41 16.53
CA PHE A 158 -10.20 5.30 15.98
C PHE A 158 -8.71 5.59 16.04
N VAL A 159 -7.92 4.51 16.08
CA VAL A 159 -6.46 4.60 16.03
C VAL A 159 -5.94 3.70 14.91
N VAL A 160 -4.92 4.16 14.20
CA VAL A 160 -4.20 3.37 13.21
C VAL A 160 -2.73 3.26 13.64
N GLY A 161 -2.27 2.03 13.89
CA GLY A 161 -0.85 1.72 14.04
C GLY A 161 -0.21 1.59 12.65
N ALA A 162 0.73 2.49 12.37
CA ALA A 162 1.62 2.49 11.21
C ALA A 162 3.05 2.75 11.67
N ASP A 163 3.39 2.23 12.86
CA ASP A 163 4.58 2.49 13.68
C ASP A 163 5.68 1.43 13.51
N ASP A 164 5.70 0.78 12.33
CA ASP A 164 6.75 -0.11 11.86
C ASP A 164 6.84 -1.46 12.62
N LEU A 165 7.89 -2.21 12.38
CA LEU A 165 8.18 -3.55 12.93
C LEU A 165 8.12 -3.59 14.47
N ARG A 166 8.67 -2.56 15.14
CA ARG A 166 8.66 -2.44 16.61
C ARG A 166 7.47 -1.63 17.08
N SER A 167 6.29 -2.15 16.82
CA SER A 167 5.03 -1.45 17.04
C SER A 167 4.58 -1.48 18.51
N VAL A 168 4.53 -0.31 19.12
CA VAL A 168 3.92 -0.10 20.43
C VAL A 168 2.41 -0.34 20.38
N VAL A 169 1.76 0.05 19.27
CA VAL A 169 0.31 -0.16 19.07
C VAL A 169 -0.04 -1.65 19.07
N ARG A 170 0.67 -2.46 18.30
CA ARG A 170 0.46 -3.91 18.26
C ARG A 170 0.69 -4.56 19.63
N ASP A 171 1.77 -4.17 20.29
CA ASP A 171 2.18 -4.76 21.57
C ASP A 171 1.20 -4.40 22.68
N ALA A 172 0.70 -3.16 22.73
CA ALA A 172 -0.33 -2.72 23.68
C ALA A 172 -1.68 -3.44 23.48
N LEU A 173 -1.99 -3.85 22.25
CA LEU A 173 -3.17 -4.67 21.96
C LEU A 173 -2.99 -6.16 22.31
N GLY A 174 -1.79 -6.58 22.69
CA GLY A 174 -1.46 -7.99 22.91
C GLY A 174 -1.62 -8.86 21.66
N VAL A 175 -1.50 -8.28 20.45
CA VAL A 175 -1.68 -9.02 19.21
C VAL A 175 -0.42 -9.82 18.89
N PRO A 176 -0.51 -11.17 18.82
CA PRO A 176 0.64 -11.98 18.45
C PRO A 176 1.16 -11.67 17.05
N PHE A 177 2.48 -11.69 16.89
CA PHE A 177 3.17 -11.46 15.63
C PHE A 177 3.93 -12.73 15.18
N PRO A 178 3.22 -13.82 14.85
CA PRO A 178 3.82 -15.09 14.49
C PRO A 178 4.61 -14.97 13.17
N GLY A 179 5.70 -15.72 13.10
CA GLY A 179 6.56 -15.78 11.92
C GLY A 179 7.92 -16.34 12.25
N ARG A 180 8.87 -16.09 11.38
CA ARG A 180 10.25 -16.58 11.51
C ARG A 180 11.23 -15.57 10.95
N SER A 181 12.46 -15.59 11.43
CA SER A 181 13.60 -14.96 10.76
C SER A 181 14.07 -15.85 9.62
N THR A 182 14.16 -15.29 8.42
CA THR A 182 14.42 -16.04 7.19
C THR A 182 15.85 -15.89 6.72
N VAL A 183 16.42 -14.70 6.86
CA VAL A 183 17.78 -14.37 6.43
C VAL A 183 18.47 -13.56 7.53
N GLN A 184 19.65 -13.99 7.91
CA GLN A 184 20.51 -13.22 8.81
C GLN A 184 21.55 -12.46 8.01
N SER A 185 22.07 -11.37 8.58
CA SER A 185 23.21 -10.65 8.02
C SER A 185 22.99 -10.10 6.59
N VAL A 186 21.80 -9.58 6.31
CA VAL A 186 21.56 -8.81 5.08
C VAL A 186 22.27 -7.48 5.21
N MET A 187 23.15 -7.19 4.29
CA MET A 187 23.91 -5.93 4.22
C MET A 187 23.19 -4.96 3.29
N GLN A 188 23.02 -3.73 3.74
CA GLN A 188 22.45 -2.64 2.96
C GLN A 188 23.44 -1.47 2.94
N ALA A 189 23.62 -0.90 1.76
CA ALA A 189 24.50 0.24 1.56
C ALA A 189 23.92 1.22 0.56
N ASP A 190 24.01 2.51 0.84
CA ASP A 190 23.84 3.56 -0.14
C ASP A 190 25.22 4.06 -0.54
N VAL A 191 25.59 3.88 -1.80
CA VAL A 191 26.94 4.05 -2.31
C VAL A 191 26.96 4.73 -3.67
N ARG A 192 28.12 5.24 -4.08
CA ARG A 192 28.40 5.59 -5.45
C ARG A 192 29.09 4.44 -6.17
N LEU A 193 28.85 4.34 -7.46
CA LEU A 193 29.47 3.34 -8.34
C LEU A 193 30.21 4.06 -9.46
N GLU A 194 31.49 3.69 -9.66
CA GLU A 194 32.33 4.24 -10.74
C GLU A 194 31.89 3.68 -12.12
N ALA A 195 31.54 2.39 -12.15
CA ALA A 195 31.10 1.66 -13.34
C ALA A 195 29.76 0.96 -13.06
N PRO A 196 28.63 1.70 -12.99
CA PRO A 196 27.34 1.12 -12.64
C PRO A 196 26.91 0.04 -13.65
N PRO A 197 26.01 -0.87 -13.23
CA PRO A 197 25.49 -1.87 -14.16
C PRO A 197 24.72 -1.18 -15.30
N GLU A 198 24.66 -1.83 -16.48
CA GLU A 198 23.94 -1.31 -17.65
C GLU A 198 22.43 -1.09 -17.40
N ARG A 199 21.88 -1.80 -16.42
CA ARG A 199 20.46 -1.69 -16.03
C ARG A 199 20.35 -0.99 -14.69
N GLU A 200 19.37 -0.12 -14.57
CA GLU A 200 19.08 0.66 -13.35
C GLU A 200 18.70 -0.22 -12.14
N LEU A 201 18.24 -1.45 -12.40
CA LEU A 201 17.88 -2.41 -11.37
C LEU A 201 18.30 -3.82 -11.78
N ILE A 202 19.12 -4.46 -10.94
CA ILE A 202 19.52 -5.86 -11.09
C ILE A 202 19.33 -6.63 -9.78
N LEU A 203 18.92 -7.89 -9.90
CA LEU A 203 18.95 -8.87 -8.82
C LEU A 203 19.66 -10.11 -9.31
N VAL A 204 20.86 -10.33 -8.82
CA VAL A 204 21.70 -11.51 -9.13
C VAL A 204 21.71 -12.44 -7.92
N ALA A 205 21.60 -13.74 -8.16
CA ALA A 205 21.70 -14.75 -7.11
C ALA A 205 22.45 -15.99 -7.63
N ASN A 206 23.40 -16.43 -6.83
CA ASN A 206 24.21 -17.63 -7.11
C ASN A 206 24.45 -18.46 -5.83
N ASP A 207 25.39 -19.39 -5.87
CA ASP A 207 25.70 -20.24 -4.72
C ASP A 207 26.44 -19.48 -3.59
N GLU A 208 27.01 -18.30 -3.89
CA GLU A 208 27.68 -17.46 -2.91
C GLU A 208 26.70 -16.58 -2.12
N GLY A 209 25.60 -16.16 -2.76
CA GLY A 209 24.63 -15.27 -2.14
C GLY A 209 23.65 -14.64 -3.13
N PHE A 210 23.14 -13.48 -2.77
CA PHE A 210 22.39 -12.61 -3.67
C PHE A 210 22.87 -11.16 -3.55
N SER A 211 22.70 -10.38 -4.61
CA SER A 211 22.93 -8.95 -4.61
C SER A 211 21.87 -8.24 -5.44
N PHE A 212 21.24 -7.25 -4.85
CA PHE A 212 20.30 -6.33 -5.47
C PHE A 212 21.01 -4.98 -5.58
N VAL A 213 21.03 -4.39 -6.76
CA VAL A 213 21.57 -3.05 -7.02
C VAL A 213 20.51 -2.24 -7.73
N SER A 214 20.19 -1.07 -7.23
CA SER A 214 19.19 -0.16 -7.80
C SER A 214 19.67 1.28 -7.75
N SER A 215 19.50 2.00 -8.84
CA SER A 215 19.74 3.44 -8.92
C SER A 215 18.72 4.22 -8.11
N HIS A 216 19.16 5.34 -7.50
CA HIS A 216 18.28 6.34 -6.89
C HIS A 216 17.92 7.48 -7.86
N GLY A 217 18.57 7.55 -9.02
CA GLY A 217 18.40 8.61 -10.01
C GLY A 217 19.27 9.86 -9.76
N ASP A 218 19.99 9.93 -8.64
CA ASP A 218 20.84 11.06 -8.22
C ASP A 218 22.35 10.73 -8.20
N GLY A 219 22.75 9.65 -8.90
CA GLY A 219 24.12 9.13 -8.89
C GLY A 219 24.47 8.28 -7.67
N TRP A 220 23.50 8.03 -6.79
CA TRP A 220 23.62 7.07 -5.71
C TRP A 220 22.88 5.78 -6.04
N TYR A 221 23.37 4.69 -5.45
CA TYR A 221 22.84 3.35 -5.67
C TYR A 221 22.57 2.67 -4.33
N GLN A 222 21.42 2.03 -4.20
CA GLN A 222 21.18 1.08 -3.13
C GLN A 222 21.76 -0.28 -3.52
N VAL A 223 22.57 -0.83 -2.64
CA VAL A 223 23.07 -2.20 -2.72
C VAL A 223 22.54 -2.97 -1.50
N ILE A 224 21.77 -4.03 -1.77
CA ILE A 224 21.34 -5.00 -0.77
C ILE A 224 22.00 -6.31 -1.11
N THR A 225 22.93 -6.76 -0.27
CA THR A 225 23.68 -8.00 -0.55
C THR A 225 23.68 -8.93 0.66
N TRP A 226 23.72 -10.20 0.35
CA TRP A 226 23.82 -11.27 1.33
C TRP A 226 24.90 -12.24 0.93
N ASP A 227 25.78 -12.53 1.87
CA ASP A 227 26.92 -13.44 1.70
C ASP A 227 26.67 -14.71 2.52
N ARG A 228 26.58 -15.84 1.84
CA ARG A 228 26.41 -17.15 2.49
C ARG A 228 27.52 -17.51 3.43
N ARG A 229 28.75 -17.08 3.12
CA ARG A 229 29.94 -17.46 3.87
C ARG A 229 30.10 -16.72 5.18
N ARG A 230 29.52 -15.51 5.28
CA ARG A 230 29.73 -14.63 6.42
C ARG A 230 28.39 -14.14 6.99
N GLN A 231 27.97 -14.80 8.04
CA GLN A 231 26.73 -14.48 8.76
C GLN A 231 27.11 -13.88 10.12
N LEU A 232 26.87 -12.58 10.29
CA LEU A 232 27.20 -11.83 11.50
C LEU A 232 25.91 -11.28 12.12
N PRO A 233 25.88 -11.03 13.46
CA PRO A 233 24.73 -10.40 14.10
C PRO A 233 24.54 -8.96 13.62
N ASP A 234 23.32 -8.44 13.73
CA ASP A 234 22.98 -7.08 13.30
C ASP A 234 23.81 -5.99 13.97
N SER A 235 24.29 -6.26 15.20
CA SER A 235 25.18 -5.36 15.96
C SER A 235 26.62 -5.30 15.41
N ALA A 236 27.01 -6.21 14.51
CA ALA A 236 28.36 -6.19 13.94
C ALA A 236 28.51 -5.01 12.97
N ARG A 237 29.58 -4.26 13.15
CA ARG A 237 29.89 -3.13 12.26
C ARG A 237 30.01 -3.61 10.82
N LEU A 238 29.43 -2.84 9.90
CA LEU A 238 29.51 -3.07 8.47
C LEU A 238 30.47 -2.06 7.84
N SER A 239 31.33 -2.51 6.95
CA SER A 239 32.20 -1.67 6.14
C SER A 239 31.83 -1.74 4.67
N ILE A 240 32.13 -0.69 3.92
CA ILE A 240 31.93 -0.66 2.47
C ILE A 240 32.73 -1.78 1.77
N HIS A 241 33.92 -2.09 2.27
CA HIS A 241 34.77 -3.17 1.75
C HIS A 241 34.08 -4.54 1.86
N GLU A 242 33.37 -4.82 2.96
CA GLU A 242 32.63 -6.06 3.14
C GLU A 242 31.45 -6.16 2.15
N VAL A 243 30.74 -5.05 1.94
CA VAL A 243 29.65 -4.97 0.93
C VAL A 243 30.21 -5.17 -0.48
N SER A 244 31.31 -4.48 -0.82
CA SER A 244 32.00 -4.58 -2.10
C SER A 244 32.44 -6.01 -2.39
N GLU A 245 33.12 -6.67 -1.43
CA GLU A 245 33.56 -8.07 -1.59
C GLU A 245 32.39 -9.04 -1.78
N ALA A 246 31.30 -8.90 -1.00
CA ALA A 246 30.13 -9.74 -1.12
C ALA A 246 29.45 -9.52 -2.48
N THR A 247 29.30 -8.26 -2.91
CA THR A 247 28.71 -7.91 -4.21
C THR A 247 29.55 -8.50 -5.35
N ARG A 248 30.90 -8.36 -5.31
CA ARG A 248 31.78 -8.92 -6.33
C ARG A 248 31.68 -10.44 -6.43
N ARG A 249 31.57 -11.16 -5.33
CA ARG A 249 31.39 -12.63 -5.34
C ARG A 249 30.10 -13.05 -6.03
N VAL A 250 29.04 -12.26 -5.85
CA VAL A 250 27.72 -12.58 -6.40
C VAL A 250 27.58 -12.13 -7.86
N THR A 251 28.02 -10.92 -8.19
CA THR A 251 27.77 -10.30 -9.51
C THR A 251 28.97 -10.38 -10.46
N GLY A 252 30.15 -10.75 -9.95
CA GLY A 252 31.41 -10.70 -10.70
C GLY A 252 32.11 -9.34 -10.67
N SER A 253 31.44 -8.29 -10.20
CA SER A 253 31.94 -6.91 -10.06
C SER A 253 31.43 -6.27 -8.79
N ASP A 254 32.16 -5.33 -8.21
CA ASP A 254 31.66 -4.40 -7.20
C ASP A 254 31.33 -3.02 -7.79
N PHE A 255 31.39 -2.92 -9.10
CA PHE A 255 31.06 -1.71 -9.86
C PHE A 255 31.88 -0.46 -9.48
N GLY A 256 33.07 -0.66 -8.89
CA GLY A 256 33.88 0.45 -8.37
C GLY A 256 33.22 1.18 -7.21
N MET A 257 32.63 0.42 -6.27
CA MET A 257 31.87 0.94 -5.12
C MET A 257 32.71 1.84 -4.23
N HIS A 258 32.25 3.06 -4.00
CA HIS A 258 32.91 4.07 -3.17
C HIS A 258 31.88 4.96 -2.49
N ASP A 259 32.31 5.84 -1.58
CA ASP A 259 31.50 6.82 -0.88
C ASP A 259 30.19 6.24 -0.30
N ALA A 260 30.24 5.69 0.90
CA ALA A 260 29.05 5.21 1.58
C ALA A 260 28.43 6.30 2.45
N ARG A 261 27.17 6.67 2.18
CA ARG A 261 26.40 7.57 3.05
C ARG A 261 25.55 6.82 4.08
N HIS A 262 25.24 5.54 3.81
CA HIS A 262 24.53 4.66 4.74
C HIS A 262 25.08 3.23 4.64
N LEU A 263 25.27 2.60 5.79
CA LEU A 263 25.65 1.21 5.92
C LEU A 263 24.86 0.59 7.07
N SER A 264 24.13 -0.46 6.83
CA SER A 264 23.40 -1.21 7.85
C SER A 264 23.42 -2.70 7.60
N ARG A 265 23.37 -3.46 8.69
CA ARG A 265 23.20 -4.90 8.71
C ARG A 265 21.91 -5.23 9.44
N SER A 266 21.11 -6.08 8.87
CA SER A 266 19.84 -6.49 9.47
C SER A 266 19.55 -7.95 9.17
N HIS A 267 18.69 -8.54 9.99
CA HIS A 267 18.03 -9.78 9.64
C HIS A 267 16.71 -9.49 8.91
N SER A 268 16.25 -10.47 8.18
CA SER A 268 14.97 -10.40 7.47
C SER A 268 13.97 -11.32 8.13
N ASP A 269 12.85 -10.75 8.54
CA ASP A 269 11.73 -11.45 9.15
C ASP A 269 10.59 -11.66 8.14
N GLU A 270 9.88 -12.77 8.30
CA GLU A 270 8.59 -13.04 7.69
C GLU A 270 7.57 -13.25 8.81
N ARG A 271 6.78 -12.22 9.11
CA ARG A 271 5.79 -12.23 10.19
C ARG A 271 4.49 -11.59 9.73
N GLN A 272 3.37 -12.02 10.27
CA GLN A 272 2.06 -11.38 10.04
C GLN A 272 1.18 -11.57 11.26
N VAL A 273 0.52 -10.48 11.70
CA VAL A 273 -0.50 -10.54 12.75
C VAL A 273 -1.71 -11.35 12.26
N LEU A 274 -2.44 -11.95 13.19
CA LEU A 274 -3.65 -12.71 12.86
C LEU A 274 -4.87 -11.84 12.62
N ARG A 275 -4.85 -10.59 13.09
CA ARG A 275 -5.95 -9.63 12.98
C ARG A 275 -5.41 -8.25 12.65
N TYR A 276 -5.97 -7.61 11.63
CA TYR A 276 -5.63 -6.24 11.22
C TYR A 276 -6.50 -5.19 11.91
N ARG A 277 -7.52 -5.63 12.63
CA ARG A 277 -8.42 -4.80 13.43
C ARG A 277 -8.68 -5.44 14.79
N VAL A 278 -8.61 -4.66 15.85
CA VAL A 278 -9.02 -5.02 17.20
C VAL A 278 -9.87 -3.88 17.76
N GLY A 279 -11.17 -4.06 17.79
CA GLY A 279 -12.10 -3.01 18.19
C GLY A 279 -12.01 -1.77 17.30
N ARG A 280 -11.52 -0.68 17.87
CA ARG A 280 -11.35 0.62 17.22
C ARG A 280 -9.92 0.89 16.72
N VAL A 281 -9.01 -0.07 16.90
CA VAL A 281 -7.62 0.04 16.50
C VAL A 281 -7.36 -0.82 15.27
N PHE A 282 -6.66 -0.23 14.28
CA PHE A 282 -6.27 -0.86 13.02
C PHE A 282 -4.76 -0.94 12.93
N LEU A 283 -4.24 -2.02 12.34
CA LEU A 283 -2.82 -2.22 12.07
C LEU A 283 -2.60 -2.19 10.56
N ALA A 284 -1.70 -1.34 10.09
CA ALA A 284 -1.41 -1.16 8.67
C ALA A 284 0.08 -1.28 8.37
N ALA A 285 0.42 -1.66 7.16
CA ALA A 285 1.79 -1.79 6.68
C ALA A 285 2.66 -2.72 7.57
N GLU A 286 3.88 -2.32 7.90
CA GLU A 286 4.86 -3.13 8.64
C GLU A 286 4.46 -3.39 10.11
N THR A 287 3.52 -2.63 10.64
CA THR A 287 2.87 -2.95 11.92
C THR A 287 2.06 -4.24 11.84
N ALA A 288 1.43 -4.51 10.69
CA ALA A 288 0.61 -5.70 10.47
C ALA A 288 1.39 -6.90 9.92
N TYR A 289 2.42 -6.67 9.12
CA TYR A 289 3.25 -7.73 8.54
C TYR A 289 4.63 -7.21 8.15
N VAL A 290 5.60 -8.10 8.20
CA VAL A 290 6.98 -7.84 7.73
C VAL A 290 7.39 -8.95 6.79
N HIS A 291 7.99 -8.57 5.68
CA HIS A 291 8.54 -9.51 4.71
C HIS A 291 9.96 -9.09 4.29
N SER A 292 10.67 -10.06 3.70
CA SER A 292 12.04 -9.85 3.26
C SER A 292 12.17 -8.63 2.32
N LEU A 293 13.25 -7.90 2.48
CA LEU A 293 13.62 -6.74 1.67
C LEU A 293 13.85 -7.08 0.19
N ALA A 294 14.03 -8.37 -0.15
CA ALA A 294 14.48 -8.83 -1.46
C ALA A 294 13.57 -8.47 -2.66
N CYS A 295 12.35 -8.02 -2.44
CA CYS A 295 11.38 -7.75 -3.52
C CYS A 295 10.77 -6.35 -3.51
N GLY A 296 11.16 -5.45 -2.61
CA GLY A 296 10.66 -4.08 -2.54
C GLY A 296 9.14 -3.97 -2.34
N GLN A 297 8.47 -5.01 -1.85
CA GLN A 297 7.00 -5.03 -1.77
C GLN A 297 6.42 -4.38 -0.51
N GLY A 298 7.22 -4.10 0.54
CA GLY A 298 6.74 -3.60 1.83
C GLY A 298 5.94 -2.33 1.70
N MET A 299 6.59 -1.28 1.25
CA MET A 299 5.97 0.03 1.06
C MET A 299 4.80 -0.03 0.08
N ASN A 300 4.92 -0.79 -1.02
CA ASN A 300 3.86 -0.95 -2.02
C ASN A 300 2.60 -1.59 -1.43
N THR A 301 2.75 -2.62 -0.62
CA THR A 301 1.61 -3.28 0.04
C THR A 301 1.02 -2.38 1.11
N GLY A 302 1.85 -1.69 1.89
CA GLY A 302 1.43 -0.75 2.93
C GLY A 302 0.66 0.46 2.39
N LEU A 303 1.10 1.04 1.27
CA LEU A 303 0.35 2.12 0.60
C LEU A 303 -1.02 1.67 0.08
N GLN A 304 -1.13 0.40 -0.36
CA GLN A 304 -2.41 -0.16 -0.75
C GLN A 304 -3.30 -0.51 0.46
N ASP A 305 -2.71 -0.89 1.62
CA ASP A 305 -3.45 -1.02 2.87
C ASP A 305 -4.04 0.33 3.27
N ALA A 306 -3.22 1.39 3.21
CA ALA A 306 -3.63 2.74 3.50
C ALA A 306 -4.77 3.22 2.59
N ALA A 307 -4.64 2.98 1.29
CA ALA A 307 -5.68 3.32 0.31
C ALA A 307 -7.00 2.58 0.55
N ASN A 308 -6.94 1.33 1.01
CA ASN A 308 -8.12 0.53 1.35
C ASN A 308 -8.77 0.99 2.66
N LEU A 309 -7.96 1.34 3.67
CA LEU A 309 -8.42 1.70 5.01
C LEU A 309 -8.95 3.13 5.09
N GLY A 310 -8.27 4.10 4.47
CA GLY A 310 -8.53 5.53 4.66
C GLY A 310 -9.98 5.91 4.35
N TRP A 311 -10.54 5.47 3.22
CA TRP A 311 -11.92 5.79 2.88
C TRP A 311 -12.94 5.07 3.79
N LYS A 312 -12.65 3.85 4.23
CA LYS A 312 -13.52 3.08 5.15
C LYS A 312 -13.57 3.71 6.53
N LEU A 313 -12.43 4.17 7.04
CA LEU A 313 -12.38 4.93 8.30
C LEU A 313 -13.15 6.25 8.18
N GLY A 314 -12.96 6.98 7.08
CA GLY A 314 -13.75 8.19 6.81
C GLY A 314 -15.25 7.92 6.84
N ALA A 315 -15.69 6.84 6.20
CA ALA A 315 -17.07 6.39 6.25
C ALA A 315 -17.55 6.09 7.68
N GLY A 316 -16.70 5.42 8.47
CA GLY A 316 -17.00 5.07 9.85
C GLY A 316 -17.13 6.30 10.77
N VAL A 317 -16.25 7.29 10.62
CA VAL A 317 -16.29 8.55 11.38
C VAL A 317 -17.52 9.36 10.99
N GLN A 318 -17.81 9.47 9.70
CA GLN A 318 -18.95 10.24 9.18
C GLN A 318 -20.31 9.52 9.33
N GLY A 319 -20.33 8.29 9.85
CA GLY A 319 -21.56 7.55 10.18
C GLY A 319 -22.33 6.99 8.99
N TRP A 320 -21.72 6.91 7.80
CA TRP A 320 -22.36 6.31 6.63
C TRP A 320 -21.78 4.93 6.24
N ALA A 321 -20.89 4.39 7.03
CA ALA A 321 -20.39 3.03 6.84
C ALA A 321 -21.51 2.02 7.13
N PRO A 322 -21.84 1.12 6.18
CA PRO A 322 -22.69 -0.03 6.48
C PRO A 322 -22.05 -0.93 7.54
N ASP A 323 -22.88 -1.70 8.23
CA ASP A 323 -22.41 -2.69 9.19
C ASP A 323 -21.41 -3.65 8.54
N GLY A 324 -20.29 -3.88 9.23
CA GLY A 324 -19.21 -4.74 8.75
C GLY A 324 -18.25 -4.10 7.74
N LEU A 325 -18.48 -2.87 7.24
CA LEU A 325 -17.57 -2.24 6.27
C LEU A 325 -16.13 -2.17 6.80
N LEU A 326 -15.94 -1.77 8.05
CA LEU A 326 -14.61 -1.68 8.66
C LEU A 326 -13.92 -3.04 8.81
N ASP A 327 -14.68 -4.13 8.94
CA ASP A 327 -14.13 -5.49 9.03
C ASP A 327 -13.65 -6.01 7.68
N THR A 328 -14.17 -5.43 6.58
CA THR A 328 -13.68 -5.74 5.24
C THR A 328 -12.22 -5.36 5.05
N TYR A 329 -11.66 -4.43 5.83
CA TYR A 329 -10.22 -4.15 5.80
C TYR A 329 -9.41 -5.41 6.07
N HIS A 330 -9.71 -6.13 7.14
CA HIS A 330 -9.04 -7.39 7.46
C HIS A 330 -9.29 -8.46 6.39
N THR A 331 -10.53 -8.68 5.99
CA THR A 331 -10.88 -9.76 5.04
C THR A 331 -10.31 -9.54 3.64
N GLU A 332 -10.09 -8.29 3.25
CA GLU A 332 -9.48 -7.92 1.96
C GLU A 332 -7.94 -7.87 2.04
N ARG A 333 -7.36 -7.31 3.10
CA ARG A 333 -5.92 -7.03 3.15
C ARG A 333 -5.08 -8.14 3.79
N TYR A 334 -5.61 -8.89 4.74
CA TYR A 334 -4.91 -10.04 5.34
C TYR A 334 -4.50 -11.10 4.30
N PRO A 335 -5.36 -11.53 3.35
CA PRO A 335 -4.96 -12.47 2.30
C PRO A 335 -3.88 -11.91 1.37
N VAL A 336 -3.89 -10.59 1.11
CA VAL A 336 -2.88 -9.91 0.28
C VAL A 336 -1.50 -9.95 0.97
N GLY A 337 -1.42 -9.56 2.24
CA GLY A 337 -0.19 -9.67 3.02
C GLY A 337 0.34 -11.11 3.07
N ARG A 338 -0.53 -12.08 3.31
CA ARG A 338 -0.17 -13.51 3.30
C ARG A 338 0.35 -13.99 1.94
N ARG A 339 -0.25 -13.51 0.84
CA ARG A 339 0.22 -13.82 -0.52
C ARG A 339 1.58 -13.19 -0.80
N ALA A 340 1.80 -11.94 -0.39
CA ALA A 340 3.09 -11.25 -0.51
C ALA A 340 4.19 -12.00 0.24
N LEU A 341 3.95 -12.40 1.50
CA LEU A 341 4.88 -13.22 2.28
C LEU A 341 5.24 -14.53 1.58
N ARG A 342 4.25 -15.25 1.05
CA ARG A 342 4.51 -16.51 0.33
C ARG A 342 5.32 -16.30 -0.94
N LEU A 343 5.00 -15.27 -1.73
CA LEU A 343 5.73 -14.97 -2.96
C LEU A 343 7.18 -14.60 -2.64
N ASN A 344 7.40 -13.73 -1.66
CA ASN A 344 8.73 -13.34 -1.20
C ASN A 344 9.52 -14.56 -0.68
N GLY A 345 8.89 -15.42 0.12
CA GLY A 345 9.52 -16.64 0.62
C GLY A 345 9.95 -17.59 -0.51
N ILE A 346 9.14 -17.73 -1.58
CA ILE A 346 9.49 -18.53 -2.76
C ILE A 346 10.68 -17.90 -3.50
N LEU A 347 10.62 -16.60 -3.79
CA LEU A 347 11.71 -15.90 -4.49
C LEU A 347 13.01 -15.97 -3.71
N LEU A 348 12.94 -15.78 -2.39
CA LEU A 348 14.09 -15.88 -1.51
C LEU A 348 14.65 -17.31 -1.45
N ALA A 349 13.78 -18.32 -1.37
CA ALA A 349 14.20 -19.72 -1.42
C ALA A 349 14.90 -20.09 -2.73
N VAL A 350 14.43 -19.54 -3.85
CA VAL A 350 15.08 -19.70 -5.15
C VAL A 350 16.44 -18.95 -5.17
N ALA A 351 16.48 -17.71 -4.67
CA ALA A 351 17.71 -16.91 -4.63
C ALA A 351 18.78 -17.54 -3.73
N MET A 352 18.40 -17.99 -2.55
CA MET A 352 19.33 -18.50 -1.54
C MET A 352 19.59 -20.00 -1.63
N GLY A 353 18.82 -20.75 -2.43
CA GLY A 353 18.95 -22.19 -2.50
C GLY A 353 20.30 -22.64 -3.07
N SER A 354 21.00 -23.55 -2.35
CA SER A 354 22.30 -24.13 -2.75
C SER A 354 22.21 -25.56 -3.23
N THR A 355 21.02 -26.19 -3.17
CA THR A 355 20.81 -27.56 -3.60
C THR A 355 20.87 -27.68 -5.13
N ARG A 356 21.15 -28.89 -5.66
CA ARG A 356 21.07 -29.16 -7.10
C ARG A 356 19.70 -28.79 -7.68
N ARG A 357 18.61 -28.99 -6.93
CA ARG A 357 17.25 -28.64 -7.34
C ARG A 357 17.02 -27.14 -7.43
N SER A 358 17.50 -26.36 -6.46
CA SER A 358 17.38 -24.90 -6.51
C SER A 358 18.23 -24.26 -7.59
N ARG A 359 19.44 -24.80 -7.87
CA ARG A 359 20.26 -24.38 -9.01
C ARG A 359 19.56 -24.66 -10.35
N ALA A 360 19.04 -25.87 -10.52
CA ALA A 360 18.26 -26.21 -11.71
C ALA A 360 17.01 -25.31 -11.85
N ALA A 361 16.31 -25.03 -10.77
CA ALA A 361 15.17 -24.11 -10.78
C ALA A 361 15.57 -22.70 -11.23
N ARG A 362 16.67 -22.13 -10.69
CA ARG A 362 17.19 -20.83 -11.12
C ARG A 362 17.53 -20.80 -12.61
N SER A 363 18.25 -21.81 -13.12
CA SER A 363 18.66 -21.86 -14.53
C SER A 363 17.51 -22.15 -15.49
N MET A 364 16.47 -22.86 -15.07
CA MET A 364 15.31 -23.17 -15.91
C MET A 364 14.23 -22.09 -15.90
N LEU A 365 14.12 -21.32 -14.80
CA LEU A 365 13.08 -20.31 -14.62
C LEU A 365 13.02 -19.30 -15.77
N PRO A 366 14.14 -18.72 -16.25
CA PRO A 366 14.14 -17.80 -17.39
C PRO A 366 13.58 -18.44 -18.66
N ALA A 367 14.00 -19.67 -18.96
CA ALA A 367 13.55 -20.37 -20.18
C ALA A 367 12.04 -20.71 -20.11
N VAL A 368 11.52 -21.08 -18.93
CA VAL A 368 10.13 -21.40 -18.75
C VAL A 368 9.27 -20.13 -18.82
N VAL A 369 9.64 -19.08 -18.12
CA VAL A 369 8.88 -17.82 -18.09
C VAL A 369 8.94 -17.12 -19.44
N GLY A 370 10.10 -17.13 -20.13
CA GLY A 370 10.26 -16.53 -21.45
C GLY A 370 9.48 -17.25 -22.55
N ARG A 371 9.37 -18.59 -22.48
CA ARG A 371 8.59 -19.38 -23.45
C ARG A 371 7.09 -19.39 -23.17
N VAL A 372 6.66 -19.27 -21.92
CA VAL A 372 5.26 -19.34 -21.51
C VAL A 372 4.72 -17.93 -21.24
N ARG A 373 4.38 -17.20 -22.31
CA ARG A 373 3.87 -15.82 -22.22
C ARG A 373 2.79 -15.58 -21.13
N PRO A 374 1.81 -16.47 -20.90
CA PRO A 374 0.83 -16.30 -19.81
C PRO A 374 1.47 -16.31 -18.41
N LEU A 375 2.55 -17.08 -18.22
CA LEU A 375 3.26 -17.15 -16.94
C LEU A 375 4.03 -15.87 -16.65
N GLY A 376 4.71 -15.31 -17.66
CA GLY A 376 5.40 -14.02 -17.55
C GLY A 376 4.44 -12.90 -17.20
N ARG A 377 3.27 -12.82 -17.87
CA ARG A 377 2.22 -11.84 -17.55
C ARG A 377 1.67 -11.99 -16.13
N ARG A 378 1.44 -13.22 -15.68
CA ARG A 378 0.97 -13.49 -14.30
C ARG A 378 2.02 -13.08 -13.26
N LEU A 379 3.29 -13.34 -13.52
CA LEU A 379 4.39 -12.94 -12.64
C LEU A 379 4.52 -11.42 -12.60
N ALA A 380 4.52 -10.75 -13.76
CA ALA A 380 4.54 -9.29 -13.84
C ALA A 380 3.32 -8.67 -13.13
N GLY A 381 2.12 -9.21 -13.32
CA GLY A 381 0.91 -8.79 -12.60
C GLY A 381 0.97 -9.01 -11.10
N ALA A 382 1.62 -10.09 -10.63
CA ALA A 382 1.80 -10.37 -9.21
C ALA A 382 2.82 -9.42 -8.57
N LEU A 383 3.93 -9.13 -9.28
CA LEU A 383 4.97 -8.21 -8.81
C LEU A 383 4.50 -6.75 -8.86
N SER A 384 3.77 -6.36 -9.92
CA SER A 384 3.27 -4.99 -10.08
C SER A 384 2.09 -4.64 -9.16
N GLY A 385 1.49 -5.63 -8.47
CA GLY A 385 0.28 -5.45 -7.65
C GLY A 385 -1.02 -5.36 -8.45
N LEU A 386 -0.98 -5.30 -9.78
CA LEU A 386 -2.18 -5.20 -10.65
C LEU A 386 -3.05 -6.47 -10.59
N GLY A 387 -2.48 -7.61 -10.22
CA GLY A 387 -3.19 -8.89 -10.06
C GLY A 387 -3.86 -9.09 -8.70
N ILE A 388 -3.92 -8.07 -7.84
CA ILE A 388 -4.61 -8.14 -6.55
C ILE A 388 -6.11 -8.00 -6.78
N SER A 389 -6.88 -8.88 -6.15
CA SER A 389 -8.34 -8.85 -6.13
C SER A 389 -8.85 -9.14 -4.73
N TYR A 390 -10.03 -8.63 -4.42
CA TYR A 390 -10.70 -8.85 -3.14
C TYR A 390 -11.81 -9.89 -3.25
N PRO A 391 -12.17 -10.55 -2.14
CA PRO A 391 -13.31 -11.46 -2.12
C PRO A 391 -14.58 -10.76 -2.60
N ALA A 392 -15.32 -11.40 -3.50
CA ALA A 392 -16.65 -10.97 -3.94
C ALA A 392 -17.72 -11.85 -3.29
N LEU A 393 -18.92 -11.32 -3.18
CA LEU A 393 -20.06 -12.08 -2.66
C LEU A 393 -20.39 -13.26 -3.60
N PRO A 394 -20.90 -14.38 -3.06
CA PRO A 394 -21.38 -15.48 -3.90
C PRO A 394 -22.42 -14.99 -4.92
N GLY A 395 -22.26 -15.38 -6.19
CA GLY A 395 -23.13 -14.94 -7.28
C GLY A 395 -22.85 -13.54 -7.83
N ALA A 396 -21.88 -12.82 -7.29
CA ALA A 396 -21.47 -11.53 -7.84
C ALA A 396 -20.85 -11.69 -9.24
N HIS A 397 -20.97 -10.64 -10.04
CA HIS A 397 -20.35 -10.59 -11.36
C HIS A 397 -18.82 -10.82 -11.28
N ARG A 398 -18.25 -11.48 -12.30
CA ARG A 398 -16.82 -11.85 -12.35
C ARG A 398 -15.82 -10.69 -12.18
N LEU A 399 -16.23 -9.46 -12.44
CA LEU A 399 -15.42 -8.26 -12.27
C LEU A 399 -15.45 -7.71 -10.82
N ALA A 400 -16.42 -8.10 -10.00
CA ALA A 400 -16.51 -7.64 -8.62
C ALA A 400 -15.24 -8.03 -7.83
N GLY A 401 -14.72 -7.12 -7.04
CA GLY A 401 -13.49 -7.29 -6.28
C GLY A 401 -12.21 -7.14 -7.10
N GLN A 402 -12.28 -6.98 -8.41
CA GLN A 402 -11.09 -6.74 -9.24
C GLN A 402 -10.72 -5.25 -9.25
N ARG A 403 -9.45 -4.96 -9.53
CA ARG A 403 -8.98 -3.62 -9.83
C ARG A 403 -9.66 -3.10 -11.08
N ALA A 404 -10.19 -1.88 -11.03
CA ALA A 404 -10.66 -1.19 -12.23
C ALA A 404 -9.43 -0.73 -13.06
N PRO A 405 -9.38 -1.02 -14.37
CA PRO A 405 -8.40 -0.37 -15.25
C PRO A 405 -8.69 1.13 -15.34
N ASP A 406 -7.72 1.91 -15.81
CA ASP A 406 -7.97 3.31 -16.08
C ASP A 406 -8.84 3.46 -17.34
N ILE A 407 -10.10 3.73 -17.11
CA ILE A 407 -11.15 3.79 -18.16
C ILE A 407 -11.24 5.22 -18.66
N HIS A 408 -11.21 5.40 -19.99
CA HIS A 408 -11.51 6.68 -20.61
C HIS A 408 -12.97 7.06 -20.42
N LEU A 409 -13.20 8.31 -20.06
CA LEU A 409 -14.52 8.89 -19.80
C LEU A 409 -14.88 9.89 -20.90
N THR A 410 -16.16 10.17 -21.04
CA THR A 410 -16.68 11.22 -21.90
C THR A 410 -16.83 12.49 -21.07
N GLY A 411 -16.16 13.57 -21.48
CA GLY A 411 -16.15 14.85 -20.74
C GLY A 411 -15.02 14.93 -19.71
N GLU A 412 -15.15 15.87 -18.79
CA GLU A 412 -14.20 16.07 -17.69
C GLU A 412 -14.73 15.46 -16.38
N PRO A 413 -13.91 14.73 -15.63
CA PRO A 413 -12.54 14.32 -15.97
C PRO A 413 -12.49 13.27 -17.11
N ILE A 414 -11.37 13.21 -17.84
CA ILE A 414 -11.22 12.34 -19.01
C ILE A 414 -10.89 10.86 -18.67
N ARG A 415 -10.54 10.59 -17.43
CA ARG A 415 -10.11 9.25 -16.96
C ARG A 415 -10.73 8.89 -15.60
N LEU A 416 -10.90 7.59 -15.37
CA LEU A 416 -11.43 7.06 -14.11
C LEU A 416 -10.58 7.47 -12.90
N TYR A 417 -9.25 7.38 -12.99
CA TYR A 417 -8.39 7.71 -11.84
C TYR A 417 -8.38 9.21 -11.51
N GLU A 418 -8.67 10.06 -12.46
CA GLU A 418 -8.95 11.48 -12.20
C GLU A 418 -10.28 11.68 -11.48
N ALA A 419 -11.33 10.96 -11.89
CA ALA A 419 -12.62 10.99 -11.20
C ALA A 419 -12.51 10.50 -9.74
N LEU A 420 -11.61 9.55 -9.47
CA LEU A 420 -11.35 9.03 -8.11
C LEU A 420 -10.59 10.00 -7.20
N ARG A 421 -9.98 11.09 -7.72
CA ARG A 421 -9.24 12.08 -6.93
C ARG A 421 -10.08 12.75 -5.85
N ALA A 422 -11.39 12.89 -6.10
CA ALA A 422 -12.35 13.38 -5.11
C ALA A 422 -12.57 12.41 -3.94
N GLY A 423 -12.09 11.18 -4.05
CA GLY A 423 -12.22 10.16 -3.01
C GLY A 423 -13.63 9.57 -2.89
N HIS A 424 -14.49 9.73 -3.89
CA HIS A 424 -15.86 9.25 -3.93
C HIS A 424 -15.97 7.91 -4.66
N PHE A 425 -17.13 7.26 -4.54
CA PHE A 425 -17.50 6.18 -5.47
C PHE A 425 -17.73 6.77 -6.85
N VAL A 426 -17.32 6.05 -7.90
CA VAL A 426 -17.61 6.42 -9.28
C VAL A 426 -18.57 5.40 -9.87
N LEU A 427 -19.75 5.85 -10.26
CA LEU A 427 -20.74 5.06 -10.97
C LEU A 427 -20.54 5.28 -12.46
N LEU A 428 -19.98 4.27 -13.14
CA LEU A 428 -19.77 4.28 -14.58
C LEU A 428 -21.01 3.69 -15.28
N ALA A 429 -21.78 4.56 -15.92
CA ALA A 429 -22.97 4.17 -16.65
C ALA A 429 -23.20 5.13 -17.86
N PRO A 430 -23.92 4.70 -18.90
CA PRO A 430 -24.38 5.61 -19.95
C PRO A 430 -25.19 6.78 -19.38
N THR A 431 -25.30 7.89 -20.13
CA THR A 431 -26.17 9.01 -19.77
C THR A 431 -27.65 8.58 -19.80
N GLY A 432 -28.38 9.06 -18.81
CA GLY A 432 -29.82 8.90 -18.67
C GLY A 432 -30.24 7.83 -17.68
N ASP A 433 -31.05 8.20 -16.81
CA ASP A 433 -32.10 7.69 -16.00
C ASP A 433 -31.82 6.74 -14.80
N PRO A 434 -31.65 5.40 -14.93
CA PRO A 434 -31.70 4.59 -13.71
C PRO A 434 -30.41 4.72 -12.88
N ALA A 435 -29.28 5.03 -13.49
CA ALA A 435 -28.02 5.17 -12.78
C ALA A 435 -27.99 6.47 -11.96
N GLU A 436 -28.42 7.58 -12.54
CA GLU A 436 -28.54 8.86 -11.85
C GLU A 436 -29.57 8.78 -10.72
N ALA A 437 -30.75 8.20 -10.99
CA ALA A 437 -31.77 8.00 -9.96
C ALA A 437 -31.32 7.09 -8.81
N ALA A 438 -30.53 6.06 -9.09
CA ALA A 438 -29.97 5.18 -8.07
C ALA A 438 -28.88 5.87 -7.22
N GLY A 439 -28.08 6.74 -7.83
CA GLY A 439 -27.00 7.49 -7.15
C GLY A 439 -27.49 8.68 -6.33
N ALA A 440 -28.57 9.33 -6.74
CA ALA A 440 -29.09 10.56 -6.11
C ALA A 440 -29.24 10.52 -4.59
N PRO A 441 -29.73 9.44 -3.92
CA PRO A 441 -29.82 9.36 -2.46
C PRO A 441 -28.49 9.43 -1.72
N TYR A 442 -27.36 9.26 -2.40
CA TYR A 442 -26.03 9.20 -1.80
C TYR A 442 -25.30 10.55 -1.91
N GLY A 443 -25.84 11.51 -2.68
CA GLY A 443 -25.26 12.85 -2.86
C GLY A 443 -23.84 12.77 -3.43
N GLU A 444 -22.96 13.62 -2.94
CA GLU A 444 -21.57 13.71 -3.40
C GLU A 444 -20.73 12.44 -3.19
N ARG A 445 -21.21 11.48 -2.39
CA ARG A 445 -20.47 10.22 -2.16
C ARG A 445 -20.39 9.33 -3.40
N VAL A 446 -21.29 9.54 -4.37
CA VAL A 446 -21.35 8.77 -5.61
C VAL A 446 -21.38 9.74 -6.79
N VAL A 447 -20.31 9.78 -7.55
CA VAL A 447 -20.19 10.59 -8.76
C VAL A 447 -20.53 9.73 -9.97
N HIS A 448 -21.44 10.21 -10.81
CA HIS A 448 -21.73 9.58 -12.09
C HIS A 448 -20.72 10.02 -13.14
N ALA A 449 -20.23 9.06 -13.91
CA ALA A 449 -19.35 9.31 -15.05
C ALA A 449 -19.70 8.37 -16.23
N VAL A 450 -19.53 8.86 -17.43
CA VAL A 450 -19.89 8.13 -18.66
C VAL A 450 -18.62 7.54 -19.28
N PRO A 451 -18.52 6.21 -19.42
CA PRO A 451 -17.39 5.60 -20.10
C PRO A 451 -17.42 5.91 -21.60
N ALA A 452 -16.25 6.15 -22.20
CA ALA A 452 -16.13 6.38 -23.63
C ALA A 452 -16.50 5.14 -24.49
N SER A 453 -16.38 3.94 -23.91
CA SER A 453 -16.79 2.69 -24.55
C SER A 453 -18.17 2.25 -24.06
N ALA A 454 -19.08 1.99 -25.00
CA ALA A 454 -20.43 1.50 -24.72
C ALA A 454 -20.49 -0.01 -24.38
N ASP A 455 -19.38 -0.75 -24.55
CA ASP A 455 -19.34 -2.21 -24.37
C ASP A 455 -19.12 -2.63 -22.90
N LEU A 456 -18.91 -1.66 -22.02
CA LEU A 456 -18.70 -1.94 -20.60
C LEU A 456 -20.04 -2.20 -19.90
N PRO A 457 -20.08 -3.13 -18.93
CA PRO A 457 -21.19 -3.22 -17.99
C PRO A 457 -21.26 -1.93 -17.16
N VAL A 458 -22.40 -1.70 -16.51
CA VAL A 458 -22.50 -0.64 -15.50
C VAL A 458 -21.59 -1.03 -14.32
N LEU A 459 -20.69 -0.14 -13.92
CA LEU A 459 -19.70 -0.41 -12.87
C LEU A 459 -19.85 0.58 -11.70
N LEU A 460 -19.87 0.06 -10.49
CA LEU A 460 -19.66 0.86 -9.29
C LEU A 460 -18.22 0.67 -8.85
N ILE A 461 -17.45 1.75 -8.85
CA ILE A 461 -16.04 1.75 -8.48
C ILE A 461 -15.89 2.39 -7.09
N ARG A 462 -15.15 1.72 -6.20
CA ARG A 462 -14.83 2.20 -4.86
C ARG A 462 -13.76 3.29 -4.90
N PRO A 463 -13.64 4.12 -3.83
CA PRO A 463 -12.60 5.15 -3.73
C PRO A 463 -11.16 4.63 -3.84
N ASP A 464 -10.91 3.33 -3.54
CA ASP A 464 -9.62 2.67 -3.69
C ASP A 464 -9.40 2.04 -5.08
N GLY A 465 -10.28 2.33 -6.06
CA GLY A 465 -10.16 1.88 -7.44
C GLY A 465 -10.46 0.40 -7.65
N TYR A 466 -11.23 -0.23 -6.76
CA TYR A 466 -11.73 -1.60 -6.95
C TYR A 466 -13.19 -1.60 -7.37
N ILE A 467 -13.56 -2.55 -8.20
CA ILE A 467 -14.93 -2.72 -8.68
C ILE A 467 -15.78 -3.31 -7.55
N ALA A 468 -16.68 -2.50 -7.01
CA ALA A 468 -17.63 -2.93 -5.99
C ALA A 468 -18.71 -3.83 -6.59
N CYS A 469 -19.20 -3.47 -7.78
CA CYS A 469 -20.26 -4.18 -8.49
C CYS A 469 -20.12 -3.95 -10.00
N ALA A 470 -20.52 -4.95 -10.79
CA ALA A 470 -20.70 -4.84 -12.23
C ALA A 470 -22.04 -5.46 -12.62
N ILE A 471 -22.78 -4.81 -13.54
CA ILE A 471 -24.14 -5.18 -13.89
C ILE A 471 -24.26 -5.18 -15.41
N ASP A 472 -24.54 -6.35 -16.00
CA ASP A 472 -24.79 -6.53 -17.45
C ASP A 472 -26.25 -6.24 -17.84
N GLU A 473 -27.15 -6.14 -16.83
CA GLU A 473 -28.58 -5.91 -17.05
C GLU A 473 -28.81 -4.55 -17.71
N ARG A 474 -29.62 -4.53 -18.77
CA ARG A 474 -29.96 -3.33 -19.56
C ARG A 474 -31.40 -2.89 -19.39
N ASN A 475 -32.24 -3.71 -18.75
CA ASN A 475 -33.60 -3.29 -18.44
C ASN A 475 -33.56 -2.21 -17.34
N PRO A 476 -34.11 -1.00 -17.57
CA PRO A 476 -33.99 0.13 -16.68
C PRO A 476 -34.46 -0.17 -15.25
N VAL A 477 -35.57 -0.84 -15.06
CA VAL A 477 -36.14 -1.15 -13.74
C VAL A 477 -35.26 -2.15 -12.99
N SER A 478 -34.84 -3.22 -13.66
CA SER A 478 -33.95 -4.23 -13.05
C SER A 478 -32.58 -3.66 -12.73
N LEU A 479 -32.05 -2.79 -13.59
CA LEU A 479 -30.79 -2.10 -13.39
C LEU A 479 -30.84 -1.19 -12.15
N GLU A 480 -31.89 -0.37 -12.01
CA GLU A 480 -32.08 0.51 -10.86
C GLU A 480 -32.12 -0.27 -9.54
N VAL A 481 -32.88 -1.37 -9.51
CA VAL A 481 -32.98 -2.24 -8.33
C VAL A 481 -31.61 -2.83 -7.96
N ALA A 482 -30.87 -3.34 -8.94
CA ALA A 482 -29.55 -3.92 -8.74
C ALA A 482 -28.54 -2.88 -8.27
N LEU A 483 -28.55 -1.66 -8.85
CA LEU A 483 -27.69 -0.56 -8.44
C LEU A 483 -27.98 -0.09 -7.01
N ARG A 484 -29.24 0.08 -6.64
CA ARG A 484 -29.66 0.43 -5.27
C ARG A 484 -29.17 -0.60 -4.25
N ALA A 485 -29.29 -1.89 -4.56
CA ALA A 485 -28.78 -2.97 -3.72
C ALA A 485 -27.25 -2.93 -3.60
N ALA A 486 -26.54 -2.70 -4.72
CA ALA A 486 -25.09 -2.59 -4.73
C ALA A 486 -24.60 -1.37 -3.92
N LEU A 487 -25.22 -0.22 -4.10
CA LEU A 487 -24.88 1.01 -3.36
C LEU A 487 -25.14 0.83 -1.86
N ALA A 488 -26.29 0.26 -1.47
CA ALA A 488 -26.61 0.02 -0.06
C ALA A 488 -25.63 -0.94 0.63
N ALA A 489 -25.00 -1.85 -0.10
CA ALA A 489 -23.98 -2.76 0.44
C ALA A 489 -22.65 -2.06 0.81
N TRP A 490 -22.37 -0.90 0.20
CA TRP A 490 -21.11 -0.18 0.38
C TRP A 490 -21.25 1.20 1.02
N CYS A 491 -22.43 1.79 0.97
CA CYS A 491 -22.69 3.15 1.42
C CYS A 491 -24.13 3.26 1.93
N THR A 492 -24.34 3.77 3.13
CA THR A 492 -25.70 4.09 3.56
C THR A 492 -26.18 5.37 2.87
N ALA A 493 -27.43 5.41 2.44
CA ALA A 493 -28.02 6.61 1.91
C ALA A 493 -28.06 7.74 2.97
N HIS A 494 -28.06 9.00 2.54
CA HIS A 494 -28.41 10.10 3.44
C HIS A 494 -29.82 9.82 4.01
N PRO A 495 -30.06 10.05 5.31
CA PRO A 495 -31.43 10.06 5.79
C PRO A 495 -32.16 11.12 4.98
N SER A 496 -33.04 10.68 4.10
CA SER A 496 -33.86 11.58 3.30
C SER A 496 -34.59 12.50 4.28
N VAL A 497 -34.58 13.79 3.98
CA VAL A 497 -35.59 14.69 4.51
C VAL A 497 -36.91 14.06 4.12
N ALA A 498 -37.54 13.38 5.08
CA ALA A 498 -38.83 12.76 4.87
C ALA A 498 -39.75 13.86 4.34
N SER A 499 -40.25 13.68 3.13
CA SER A 499 -41.21 14.59 2.54
C SER A 499 -42.40 14.63 3.54
N THR A 500 -42.51 15.70 4.27
CA THR A 500 -43.71 16.03 5.06
C THR A 500 -44.80 16.40 4.05
N THR A 501 -45.32 15.42 3.34
CA THR A 501 -46.67 15.53 2.77
C THR A 501 -47.62 15.34 3.94
N LYS A 502 -48.04 16.45 4.54
CA LYS A 502 -49.24 16.48 5.39
C LYS A 502 -50.41 15.94 4.56
N PRO A 503 -51.21 14.98 5.08
CA PRO A 503 -52.47 14.70 4.47
C PRO A 503 -53.39 15.90 4.74
N GLY A 504 -53.88 16.53 3.68
CA GLY A 504 -54.98 17.49 3.69
C GLY A 504 -56.31 16.81 3.88
#